data_163d41933000626c497f586288987cbe
#
_entry.id   163d41933000626c497f586288987cbe
#
_cell.length_a   1.000
_cell.length_b   1.000
_cell.length_c   1.000
_cell.angle_alpha   90.00
_cell.angle_beta   90.00
_cell.angle_gamma   90.00
#
_symmetry.space_group_name_H-M   'P 1'
#
loop_
_entity.id
_entity.type
_entity.pdbx_description
1 polymer ?
#
loop_
_entity_poly.entity_id
_entity_poly.type
_entity_poly.pdbx_seq_one_letter_code
_entity_poly.pdbx_strand_id
1 'polypeptide(L)'
;LFPFLLLSWLAKSGSEEDNDLLLEVAAQNEDALGTLYDRYAKVLYSIILAIVKNPEDSQDLLQEIFVQVWQKAAAFDVSKGNVYSWLVALTRNRAIDRIRSKGFRERKQENYDYDLDIIDAQCFPTPLDAVLVSEREDLVRKAFGQISPDQQVVLSMAYNEGYSQSEIADLLQIPLGTVKTRTRQGMITLHQLLLGEFSR
;
A
#
# COMPACT_ATOMS: atom_id res chain seq x y z
N LEU A 1 7.44 1.08 -3.23
CA LEU A 1 6.08 1.11 -2.66
C LEU A 1 5.04 0.66 -3.68
N PHE A 2 5.11 1.18 -4.90
CA PHE A 2 4.20 0.83 -6.00
C PHE A 2 4.09 -0.68 -6.26
N PRO A 3 5.20 -1.48 -6.27
CA PRO A 3 5.12 -2.92 -6.41
C PRO A 3 4.24 -3.60 -5.36
N PHE A 4 4.37 -3.22 -4.10
CA PHE A 4 3.58 -3.81 -3.00
C PHE A 4 2.08 -3.55 -3.13
N LEU A 5 1.70 -2.33 -3.50
CA LEU A 5 0.29 -1.97 -3.67
C LEU A 5 -0.34 -2.70 -4.85
N LEU A 6 0.41 -2.89 -5.93
CA LEU A 6 -0.07 -3.61 -7.10
C LEU A 6 -0.13 -5.12 -6.85
N LEU A 7 0.86 -5.68 -6.16
CA LEU A 7 0.85 -7.08 -5.72
C LEU A 7 -0.30 -7.35 -4.74
N SER A 8 -0.65 -6.38 -3.89
CA SER A 8 -1.79 -6.50 -2.99
C SER A 8 -3.12 -6.57 -3.74
N TRP A 9 -3.22 -5.85 -4.85
CA TRP A 9 -4.42 -5.87 -5.69
C TRP A 9 -4.50 -7.14 -6.56
N LEU A 10 -3.35 -7.69 -6.97
CA LEU A 10 -3.25 -8.96 -7.71
C LEU A 10 -3.35 -10.19 -6.81
N ALA A 11 -3.02 -10.07 -5.53
CA ALA A 11 -3.22 -11.13 -4.58
C ALA A 11 -4.73 -11.35 -4.39
N LYS A 12 -5.29 -12.28 -5.15
CA LYS A 12 -6.62 -12.87 -4.93
C LYS A 12 -6.70 -13.62 -3.59
N SER A 13 -5.68 -13.54 -2.78
CA SER A 13 -5.54 -14.22 -1.50
C SER A 13 -5.96 -13.34 -0.30
N GLY A 14 -7.18 -12.76 -0.37
CA GLY A 14 -7.94 -12.66 0.85
C GLY A 14 -8.64 -14.00 0.97
N SER A 15 -8.19 -14.89 1.83
CA SER A 15 -8.82 -16.19 2.03
C SER A 15 -10.21 -15.95 2.62
N GLU A 16 -11.13 -16.89 2.42
CA GLU A 16 -12.41 -16.93 3.17
C GLU A 16 -12.13 -16.80 4.67
N GLU A 17 -11.02 -17.40 5.15
CA GLU A 17 -10.51 -17.25 6.52
C GLU A 17 -10.27 -15.80 6.97
N ASP A 18 -9.78 -14.92 6.11
CA ASP A 18 -9.58 -13.50 6.49
C ASP A 18 -10.90 -12.75 6.65
N ASN A 19 -11.90 -13.12 5.84
CA ASN A 19 -13.24 -12.57 5.98
C ASN A 19 -13.87 -13.02 7.29
N ASP A 20 -13.71 -14.31 7.65
CA ASP A 20 -14.21 -14.86 8.90
C ASP A 20 -13.52 -14.21 10.10
N LEU A 21 -12.18 -14.04 10.06
CA LEU A 21 -11.44 -13.32 11.09
C LEU A 21 -11.93 -11.87 11.23
N LEU A 22 -12.19 -11.17 10.13
CA LEU A 22 -12.66 -9.79 10.23
C LEU A 22 -14.10 -9.70 10.76
N LEU A 23 -14.94 -10.69 10.49
CA LEU A 23 -16.28 -10.80 11.09
C LEU A 23 -16.19 -11.04 12.60
N GLU A 24 -15.23 -11.86 13.05
CA GLU A 24 -14.98 -12.07 14.49
C GLU A 24 -14.46 -10.77 15.15
N VAL A 25 -13.56 -10.03 14.49
CA VAL A 25 -13.12 -8.71 14.98
C VAL A 25 -14.31 -7.74 15.08
N ALA A 26 -15.24 -7.77 14.11
CA ALA A 26 -16.46 -6.98 14.18
C ALA A 26 -17.38 -7.39 15.35
N ALA A 27 -17.31 -8.66 15.77
CA ALA A 27 -17.97 -9.18 16.97
C ALA A 27 -17.17 -8.93 18.28
N GLN A 28 -16.11 -8.11 18.21
CA GLN A 28 -15.25 -7.73 19.35
C GLN A 28 -14.43 -8.89 19.92
N ASN A 29 -13.98 -9.82 19.06
CA ASN A 29 -13.05 -10.88 19.43
C ASN A 29 -11.60 -10.38 19.34
N GLU A 30 -10.93 -10.23 20.49
CA GLU A 30 -9.54 -9.75 20.59
C GLU A 30 -8.54 -10.74 19.98
N ASP A 31 -8.77 -12.04 20.13
CA ASP A 31 -7.89 -13.09 19.58
C ASP A 31 -7.87 -13.05 18.04
N ALA A 32 -9.03 -12.80 17.44
CA ALA A 32 -9.13 -12.62 15.99
C ALA A 32 -8.35 -11.38 15.50
N LEU A 33 -8.40 -10.26 16.25
CA LEU A 33 -7.58 -9.09 15.96
C LEU A 33 -6.09 -9.40 16.08
N GLY A 34 -5.68 -10.14 17.13
CA GLY A 34 -4.31 -10.61 17.30
C GLY A 34 -3.83 -11.45 16.11
N THR A 35 -4.67 -12.35 15.64
CA THR A 35 -4.39 -13.19 14.46
C THR A 35 -4.21 -12.36 13.18
N LEU A 36 -5.08 -11.35 12.95
CA LEU A 36 -4.92 -10.41 11.83
C LEU A 36 -3.63 -9.57 11.97
N TYR A 37 -3.31 -9.16 13.20
CA TYR A 37 -2.08 -8.43 13.49
C TYR A 37 -0.85 -9.26 13.10
N ASP A 38 -0.74 -10.49 13.61
CA ASP A 38 0.39 -11.39 13.34
C ASP A 38 0.55 -11.67 11.84
N ARG A 39 -0.56 -11.78 11.11
CA ARG A 39 -0.59 -12.05 9.67
C ARG A 39 -0.15 -10.85 8.84
N TYR A 40 -0.57 -9.63 9.21
CA TYR A 40 -0.47 -8.46 8.33
C TYR A 40 0.45 -7.34 8.83
N ALA A 41 0.81 -7.30 10.12
CA ALA A 41 1.58 -6.19 10.71
C ALA A 41 2.88 -5.90 9.95
N LYS A 42 3.63 -6.92 9.54
CA LYS A 42 4.91 -6.76 8.84
C LYS A 42 4.74 -6.07 7.49
N VAL A 43 3.78 -6.51 6.68
CA VAL A 43 3.55 -5.92 5.35
C VAL A 43 2.98 -4.50 5.47
N LEU A 44 2.06 -4.27 6.41
CA LEU A 44 1.49 -2.95 6.64
C LEU A 44 2.56 -1.98 7.18
N TYR A 45 3.41 -2.43 8.10
CA TYR A 45 4.56 -1.64 8.59
C TYR A 45 5.50 -1.23 7.45
N SER A 46 5.82 -2.15 6.53
CA SER A 46 6.67 -1.85 5.37
C SER A 46 6.06 -0.77 4.48
N ILE A 47 4.74 -0.80 4.27
CA ILE A 47 4.01 0.23 3.52
C ILE A 47 4.09 1.58 4.22
N ILE A 48 3.87 1.60 5.55
CA ILE A 48 3.93 2.82 6.35
C ILE A 48 5.33 3.41 6.29
N LEU A 49 6.35 2.59 6.57
CA LEU A 49 7.75 3.03 6.62
C LEU A 49 8.21 3.61 5.28
N ALA A 50 7.79 3.01 4.17
CA ALA A 50 8.11 3.52 2.84
C ALA A 50 7.48 4.90 2.55
N ILE A 51 6.34 5.23 3.16
CA ILE A 51 5.65 6.52 3.00
C ILE A 51 6.16 7.53 4.05
N VAL A 52 6.16 7.15 5.33
CA VAL A 52 6.44 8.01 6.48
C VAL A 52 7.94 8.25 6.65
N LYS A 53 8.77 7.25 6.28
CA LYS A 53 10.25 7.27 6.36
C LYS A 53 10.80 7.55 7.77
N ASN A 54 10.06 7.22 8.80
CA ASN A 54 10.48 7.30 10.19
C ASN A 54 9.99 6.04 10.94
N PRO A 55 10.90 5.25 11.54
CA PRO A 55 10.55 3.99 12.19
C PRO A 55 9.59 4.16 13.38
N GLU A 56 9.82 5.16 14.25
CA GLU A 56 9.00 5.39 15.44
C GLU A 56 7.57 5.80 15.04
N ASP A 57 7.45 6.83 14.19
CA ASP A 57 6.14 7.26 13.65
C ASP A 57 5.43 6.11 12.91
N SER A 58 6.20 5.20 12.29
CA SER A 58 5.62 4.06 11.57
C SER A 58 5.07 3.00 12.51
N GLN A 59 5.72 2.75 13.63
CA GLN A 59 5.21 1.83 14.66
C GLN A 59 3.96 2.37 15.32
N ASP A 60 3.95 3.64 15.69
CA ASP A 60 2.79 4.31 16.28
C ASP A 60 1.61 4.26 15.31
N LEU A 61 1.86 4.57 14.04
CA LEU A 61 0.81 4.56 13.02
C LEU A 61 0.27 3.16 12.76
N LEU A 62 1.10 2.12 12.82
CA LEU A 62 0.65 0.73 12.71
C LEU A 62 -0.35 0.40 13.82
N GLN A 63 -0.05 0.78 15.06
CA GLN A 63 -0.97 0.57 16.19
C GLN A 63 -2.29 1.33 15.98
N GLU A 64 -2.24 2.61 15.59
CA GLU A 64 -3.44 3.38 15.27
C GLU A 64 -4.30 2.73 14.18
N ILE A 65 -3.68 2.11 13.18
CA ILE A 65 -4.37 1.41 12.09
C ILE A 65 -5.12 0.19 12.65
N PHE A 66 -4.50 -0.61 13.51
CA PHE A 66 -5.18 -1.76 14.10
C PHE A 66 -6.30 -1.37 15.08
N VAL A 67 -6.17 -0.24 15.79
CA VAL A 67 -7.28 0.36 16.53
C VAL A 67 -8.44 0.75 15.59
N GLN A 68 -8.14 1.30 14.41
CA GLN A 68 -9.19 1.59 13.43
C GLN A 68 -9.79 0.34 12.79
N VAL A 69 -8.99 -0.71 12.57
CA VAL A 69 -9.51 -2.01 12.13
C VAL A 69 -10.54 -2.52 13.13
N TRP A 70 -10.22 -2.50 14.42
CA TRP A 70 -11.13 -2.85 15.50
C TRP A 70 -12.44 -2.07 15.46
N GLN A 71 -12.36 -0.75 15.28
CA GLN A 71 -13.52 0.14 15.26
C GLN A 71 -14.37 0.02 14.00
N LYS A 72 -13.78 -0.30 12.85
CA LYS A 72 -14.41 -0.23 11.53
C LYS A 72 -14.68 -1.60 10.89
N ALA A 73 -14.28 -2.69 11.53
CA ALA A 73 -14.47 -4.04 11.00
C ALA A 73 -15.94 -4.31 10.61
N ALA A 74 -16.89 -3.85 11.42
CA ALA A 74 -18.33 -4.01 11.16
C ALA A 74 -18.84 -3.25 9.91
N ALA A 75 -18.10 -2.26 9.43
CA ALA A 75 -18.45 -1.49 8.23
C ALA A 75 -17.81 -2.06 6.95
N PHE A 76 -17.02 -3.11 7.06
CA PHE A 76 -16.42 -3.78 5.91
C PHE A 76 -17.47 -4.53 5.09
N ASP A 77 -17.41 -4.36 3.78
CA ASP A 77 -18.34 -4.98 2.84
C ASP A 77 -17.54 -5.92 1.91
N VAL A 78 -17.67 -7.23 2.14
CA VAL A 78 -16.98 -8.30 1.39
C VAL A 78 -17.26 -8.21 -0.12
N SER A 79 -18.43 -7.67 -0.53
CA SER A 79 -18.79 -7.53 -1.94
C SER A 79 -17.93 -6.47 -2.67
N LYS A 80 -17.29 -5.57 -1.93
CA LYS A 80 -16.46 -4.46 -2.47
C LYS A 80 -14.98 -4.77 -2.56
N GLY A 81 -14.53 -5.88 -2.00
CA GLY A 81 -13.13 -6.29 -2.04
C GLY A 81 -12.77 -7.30 -0.95
N ASN A 82 -11.50 -7.67 -0.89
CA ASN A 82 -10.98 -8.55 0.15
C ASN A 82 -10.37 -7.75 1.33
N VAL A 83 -10.25 -8.42 2.47
CA VAL A 83 -9.71 -7.86 3.72
C VAL A 83 -8.32 -7.26 3.52
N TYR A 84 -7.44 -7.96 2.81
CA TYR A 84 -6.08 -7.50 2.55
C TYR A 84 -6.06 -6.17 1.78
N SER A 85 -6.82 -6.07 0.69
CA SER A 85 -6.90 -4.82 -0.09
C SER A 85 -7.47 -3.65 0.73
N TRP A 86 -8.42 -3.93 1.61
CA TRP A 86 -8.98 -2.94 2.51
C TRP A 86 -7.96 -2.48 3.55
N LEU A 87 -7.22 -3.41 4.18
CA LEU A 87 -6.15 -3.09 5.13
C LEU A 87 -5.05 -2.23 4.47
N VAL A 88 -4.61 -2.61 3.27
CA VAL A 88 -3.61 -1.86 2.52
C VAL A 88 -4.10 -0.45 2.16
N ALA A 89 -5.35 -0.31 1.72
CA ALA A 89 -5.93 0.99 1.41
C ALA A 89 -6.06 1.88 2.66
N LEU A 90 -6.52 1.31 3.77
CA LEU A 90 -6.60 2.00 5.06
C LEU A 90 -5.23 2.48 5.51
N THR A 91 -4.24 1.59 5.49
CA THR A 91 -2.85 1.87 5.89
C THR A 91 -2.24 2.98 5.06
N ARG A 92 -2.36 2.88 3.72
CA ARG A 92 -1.83 3.89 2.81
C ARG A 92 -2.47 5.26 3.04
N ASN A 93 -3.78 5.33 3.15
CA ASN A 93 -4.48 6.58 3.37
C ASN A 93 -4.03 7.23 4.68
N ARG A 94 -3.90 6.46 5.75
CA ARG A 94 -3.43 6.97 7.05
C ARG A 94 -1.97 7.42 7.02
N ALA A 95 -1.11 6.71 6.32
CA ALA A 95 0.28 7.11 6.15
C ALA A 95 0.41 8.43 5.35
N ILE A 96 -0.39 8.62 4.30
CA ILE A 96 -0.46 9.86 3.54
C ILE A 96 -1.00 11.00 4.41
N ASP A 97 -2.08 10.77 5.17
CA ASP A 97 -2.64 11.77 6.07
C ASP A 97 -1.62 12.19 7.14
N ARG A 98 -0.83 11.25 7.66
CA ARG A 98 0.25 11.54 8.62
C ARG A 98 1.29 12.49 8.02
N ILE A 99 1.79 12.25 6.81
CA ILE A 99 2.78 13.13 6.17
C ILE A 99 2.20 14.48 5.72
N ARG A 100 0.88 14.58 5.55
CA ARG A 100 0.19 15.82 5.18
C ARG A 100 -0.13 16.72 6.37
N SER A 101 -0.13 16.19 7.58
CA SER A 101 -0.33 17.00 8.77
C SER A 101 0.73 18.11 8.86
N LYS A 102 0.32 19.35 9.25
CA LYS A 102 1.20 20.53 9.24
C LYS A 102 2.52 20.30 9.99
N GLY A 103 2.47 19.67 11.13
CA GLY A 103 3.66 19.41 11.94
C GLY A 103 4.63 18.36 11.38
N PHE A 104 4.19 17.55 10.41
CA PHE A 104 5.05 16.60 9.72
C PHE A 104 5.71 17.20 8.47
N ARG A 105 5.02 18.14 7.78
CA ARG A 105 5.60 18.88 6.65
C ARG A 105 6.80 19.73 7.05
N GLU A 106 6.78 20.33 8.22
CA GLU A 106 7.88 21.13 8.75
C GLU A 106 9.12 20.28 9.06
N ARG A 107 8.94 19.06 9.59
CA ARG A 107 10.03 18.10 9.82
C ARG A 107 10.61 17.49 8.54
N LYS A 108 9.85 17.44 7.45
CA LYS A 108 10.31 16.91 6.14
C LYS A 108 11.25 17.87 5.41
N GLN A 109 11.28 19.17 5.78
CA GLN A 109 12.22 20.15 5.25
C GLN A 109 13.60 20.11 5.93
N GLU A 110 13.69 19.50 7.12
CA GLU A 110 14.97 19.31 7.83
C GLU A 110 15.47 17.87 7.60
N ASN A 111 16.21 17.67 6.52
CA ASN A 111 17.12 16.54 6.24
C ASN A 111 16.62 15.13 6.57
N TYR A 112 16.13 14.45 5.56
CA TYR A 112 16.22 12.98 5.53
C TYR A 112 16.73 12.53 4.15
N ASP A 113 18.05 12.59 4.01
CA ASP A 113 18.79 11.72 3.09
C ASP A 113 18.80 10.32 3.74
N TYR A 114 17.68 9.61 3.66
CA TYR A 114 17.67 8.20 3.99
C TYR A 114 17.88 7.44 2.68
N ASP A 115 19.07 6.87 2.56
CA ASP A 115 19.39 5.84 1.60
C ASP A 115 18.25 4.81 1.55
N LEU A 116 17.76 4.53 0.35
CA LEU A 116 16.77 3.49 0.07
C LEU A 116 17.26 2.06 0.42
N ASP A 117 18.49 1.93 0.91
CA ASP A 117 19.11 0.69 1.31
C ASP A 117 18.74 0.22 2.73
N ILE A 118 17.97 1.01 3.50
CA ILE A 118 17.48 0.60 4.82
C ILE A 118 16.04 0.05 4.71
N ILE A 119 15.81 -0.86 3.80
CA ILE A 119 14.85 -1.94 4.05
C ILE A 119 15.69 -3.03 4.71
N ASP A 120 15.86 -2.90 6.03
CA ASP A 120 16.60 -3.85 6.83
C ASP A 120 16.07 -5.27 6.53
N ALA A 121 16.96 -6.15 6.07
CA ALA A 121 16.65 -7.55 5.77
C ALA A 121 16.02 -8.31 6.95
N GLN A 122 15.97 -7.70 8.13
CA GLN A 122 15.31 -8.23 9.33
C GLN A 122 13.77 -8.16 9.29
N CYS A 123 13.19 -7.44 8.32
CA CYS A 123 11.72 -7.37 8.17
C CYS A 123 11.13 -8.53 7.34
N PHE A 124 11.96 -9.40 6.78
CA PHE A 124 11.51 -10.56 6.00
C PHE A 124 11.59 -11.85 6.82
N PRO A 125 10.51 -12.64 6.92
CA PRO A 125 10.44 -13.76 7.85
C PRO A 125 11.33 -14.94 7.48
N THR A 126 11.68 -15.12 6.20
CA THR A 126 12.62 -16.18 5.77
C THR A 126 13.39 -15.78 4.50
N PRO A 127 14.59 -16.39 4.23
CA PRO A 127 15.28 -16.19 2.97
C PRO A 127 14.44 -16.54 1.72
N LEU A 128 13.53 -17.49 1.85
CA LEU A 128 12.63 -17.90 0.77
C LEU A 128 11.57 -16.82 0.49
N ASP A 129 11.01 -16.22 1.53
CA ASP A 129 10.04 -15.12 1.38
C ASP A 129 10.71 -13.88 0.77
N ALA A 130 11.96 -13.59 1.14
CA ALA A 130 12.73 -12.51 0.56
C ALA A 130 12.99 -12.71 -0.95
N VAL A 131 13.29 -13.93 -1.38
CA VAL A 131 13.48 -14.26 -2.80
C VAL A 131 12.17 -14.12 -3.58
N LEU A 132 11.07 -14.65 -3.04
CA LEU A 132 9.74 -14.55 -3.68
C LEU A 132 9.25 -13.11 -3.79
N VAL A 133 9.55 -12.25 -2.79
CA VAL A 133 9.25 -10.81 -2.83
C VAL A 133 10.09 -10.13 -3.88
N SER A 134 11.41 -10.43 -3.95
CA SER A 134 12.32 -9.84 -4.94
C SER A 134 11.92 -10.18 -6.38
N GLU A 135 11.60 -11.44 -6.68
CA GLU A 135 11.14 -11.85 -8.01
C GLU A 135 9.85 -11.15 -8.42
N ARG A 136 8.89 -11.02 -7.48
CA ARG A 136 7.63 -10.32 -7.72
C ARG A 136 7.83 -8.82 -7.90
N GLU A 137 8.75 -8.21 -7.16
CA GLU A 137 9.11 -6.80 -7.33
C GLU A 137 9.72 -6.53 -8.71
N ASP A 138 10.59 -7.42 -9.20
CA ASP A 138 11.18 -7.30 -10.53
C ASP A 138 10.13 -7.43 -11.64
N LEU A 139 9.16 -8.33 -11.49
CA LEU A 139 8.03 -8.45 -12.42
C LEU A 139 7.20 -7.16 -12.47
N VAL A 140 6.87 -6.60 -11.31
CA VAL A 140 6.12 -5.33 -11.24
C VAL A 140 6.95 -4.19 -11.82
N ARG A 141 8.24 -4.12 -11.53
CA ARG A 141 9.14 -3.10 -12.08
C ARG A 141 9.23 -3.19 -13.61
N LYS A 142 9.35 -4.40 -14.16
CA LYS A 142 9.33 -4.63 -15.60
C LYS A 142 8.01 -4.21 -16.23
N ALA A 143 6.87 -4.61 -15.63
CA ALA A 143 5.55 -4.22 -16.10
C ALA A 143 5.35 -2.70 -16.04
N PHE A 144 5.82 -2.05 -14.97
CA PHE A 144 5.77 -0.59 -14.83
C PHE A 144 6.57 0.13 -15.92
N GLY A 145 7.72 -0.43 -16.31
CA GLY A 145 8.51 0.09 -17.43
C GLY A 145 7.83 -0.03 -18.79
N GLN A 146 6.78 -0.85 -18.94
CA GLN A 146 6.06 -1.06 -20.20
C GLN A 146 4.85 -0.14 -20.39
N ILE A 147 4.36 0.52 -19.35
CA ILE A 147 3.31 1.52 -19.48
C ILE A 147 3.86 2.86 -19.98
N SER A 148 3.01 3.73 -20.51
CA SER A 148 3.48 5.01 -21.08
C SER A 148 4.15 5.89 -20.00
N PRO A 149 5.14 6.74 -20.37
CA PRO A 149 5.80 7.65 -19.45
C PRO A 149 4.81 8.55 -18.67
N ASP A 150 3.78 9.04 -19.35
CA ASP A 150 2.73 9.86 -18.73
C ASP A 150 1.94 9.10 -17.65
N GLN A 151 1.70 7.81 -17.88
CA GLN A 151 1.06 6.94 -16.86
C GLN A 151 1.99 6.64 -15.72
N GLN A 152 3.30 6.40 -15.99
CA GLN A 152 4.32 6.19 -14.95
C GLN A 152 4.39 7.39 -14.02
N VAL A 153 4.47 8.61 -14.54
CA VAL A 153 4.53 9.85 -13.76
C VAL A 153 3.33 9.97 -12.84
N VAL A 154 2.11 9.88 -13.39
CA VAL A 154 0.88 10.03 -12.61
C VAL A 154 0.74 8.95 -11.54
N LEU A 155 1.09 7.70 -11.85
CA LEU A 155 1.05 6.60 -10.90
C LEU A 155 2.14 6.73 -9.84
N SER A 156 3.36 7.17 -10.17
CA SER A 156 4.41 7.43 -9.21
C SER A 156 4.00 8.52 -8.22
N MET A 157 3.53 9.66 -8.71
CA MET A 157 3.05 10.75 -7.85
C MET A 157 1.90 10.30 -6.93
N ALA A 158 0.92 9.55 -7.48
CA ALA A 158 -0.21 9.07 -6.69
C ALA A 158 0.21 8.04 -5.62
N TYR A 159 1.03 7.05 -6.00
CA TYR A 159 1.26 5.87 -5.18
C TYR A 159 2.58 5.88 -4.39
N ASN A 160 3.64 6.52 -4.89
CA ASN A 160 4.91 6.63 -4.17
C ASN A 160 5.00 7.92 -3.35
N GLU A 161 4.51 9.03 -3.91
CA GLU A 161 4.66 10.35 -3.31
C GLU A 161 3.41 10.79 -2.54
N GLY A 162 2.29 10.09 -2.73
CA GLY A 162 1.07 10.29 -1.96
C GLY A 162 0.24 11.50 -2.39
N TYR A 163 0.46 12.06 -3.58
CA TYR A 163 -0.37 13.16 -4.09
C TYR A 163 -1.79 12.69 -4.43
N SER A 164 -2.78 13.53 -4.13
CA SER A 164 -4.15 13.34 -4.63
C SER A 164 -4.19 13.64 -6.14
N GLN A 165 -5.22 13.15 -6.82
CA GLN A 165 -5.39 13.41 -8.24
C GLN A 165 -5.54 14.91 -8.56
N SER A 166 -6.10 15.69 -7.65
CA SER A 166 -6.20 17.15 -7.79
C SER A 166 -4.82 17.81 -7.67
N GLU A 167 -4.02 17.43 -6.67
CA GLU A 167 -2.66 17.94 -6.51
C GLU A 167 -1.77 17.55 -7.71
N ILE A 168 -1.93 16.35 -8.27
CA ILE A 168 -1.22 15.92 -9.48
C ILE A 168 -1.64 16.79 -10.68
N ALA A 169 -2.93 17.08 -10.84
CA ALA A 169 -3.43 17.94 -11.90
C ALA A 169 -2.82 19.34 -11.82
N ASP A 170 -2.75 19.90 -10.60
CA ASP A 170 -2.17 21.22 -10.34
C ASP A 170 -0.65 21.23 -10.57
N LEU A 171 0.08 20.22 -10.10
CA LEU A 171 1.52 20.12 -10.25
C LEU A 171 1.97 19.91 -11.69
N LEU A 172 1.25 19.08 -12.44
CA LEU A 172 1.56 18.78 -13.84
C LEU A 172 0.91 19.78 -14.83
N GLN A 173 0.08 20.69 -14.34
CA GLN A 173 -0.67 21.67 -15.16
C GLN A 173 -1.51 20.98 -16.24
N ILE A 174 -2.17 19.87 -15.90
CA ILE A 174 -3.06 19.10 -16.79
C ILE A 174 -4.46 18.98 -16.18
N PRO A 175 -5.51 18.82 -17.01
CA PRO A 175 -6.86 18.66 -16.48
C PRO A 175 -7.00 17.45 -15.54
N LEU A 176 -7.76 17.57 -14.47
CA LEU A 176 -8.06 16.49 -13.53
C LEU A 176 -8.62 15.24 -14.23
N GLY A 177 -9.45 15.43 -15.28
CA GLY A 177 -9.95 14.34 -16.10
C GLY A 177 -8.85 13.54 -16.80
N THR A 178 -7.77 14.22 -17.22
CA THR A 178 -6.58 13.58 -17.81
C THR A 178 -5.84 12.75 -16.76
N VAL A 179 -5.64 13.28 -15.56
CA VAL A 179 -5.03 12.53 -14.44
C VAL A 179 -5.84 11.26 -14.13
N LYS A 180 -7.16 11.38 -14.00
CA LYS A 180 -8.07 10.24 -13.75
C LYS A 180 -7.95 9.18 -14.84
N THR A 181 -7.93 9.60 -16.10
CA THR A 181 -7.84 8.70 -17.26
C THR A 181 -6.49 7.99 -17.30
N ARG A 182 -5.38 8.72 -17.14
CA ARG A 182 -4.03 8.16 -17.10
C ARG A 182 -3.85 7.18 -15.96
N THR A 183 -4.31 7.51 -14.76
CA THR A 183 -4.28 6.62 -13.59
C THR A 183 -5.04 5.33 -13.87
N ARG A 184 -6.28 5.44 -14.36
CA ARG A 184 -7.12 4.27 -14.66
C ARG A 184 -6.51 3.39 -15.74
N GLN A 185 -6.10 3.96 -16.86
CA GLN A 185 -5.52 3.20 -17.97
C GLN A 185 -4.18 2.56 -17.57
N GLY A 186 -3.32 3.29 -16.85
CA GLY A 186 -2.07 2.75 -16.35
C GLY A 186 -2.28 1.54 -15.44
N MET A 187 -3.26 1.62 -14.53
CA MET A 187 -3.61 0.49 -13.66
C MET A 187 -4.16 -0.71 -14.44
N ILE A 188 -5.01 -0.48 -15.44
CA ILE A 188 -5.56 -1.57 -16.28
C ILE A 188 -4.44 -2.25 -17.06
N THR A 189 -3.56 -1.48 -17.69
CA THR A 189 -2.43 -2.03 -18.46
C THR A 189 -1.48 -2.82 -17.57
N LEU A 190 -1.13 -2.30 -16.41
CA LEU A 190 -0.30 -3.01 -15.43
C LEU A 190 -0.92 -4.33 -15.00
N HIS A 191 -2.22 -4.34 -14.73
CA HIS A 191 -2.94 -5.56 -14.37
C HIS A 191 -2.86 -6.61 -15.49
N GLN A 192 -3.08 -6.20 -16.74
CA GLN A 192 -3.02 -7.11 -17.88
C GLN A 192 -1.62 -7.69 -18.09
N LEU A 193 -0.58 -6.86 -17.96
CA LEU A 193 0.82 -7.30 -18.07
C LEU A 193 1.17 -8.33 -16.99
N LEU A 194 0.76 -8.08 -15.76
CA LEU A 194 1.05 -8.97 -14.63
C LEU A 194 0.26 -10.27 -14.69
N LEU A 195 -1.01 -10.26 -15.10
CA LEU A 195 -1.77 -11.49 -15.32
C LEU A 195 -1.13 -12.37 -16.41
N GLY A 196 -0.59 -11.77 -17.47
CA GLY A 196 0.10 -12.51 -18.53
C GLY A 196 1.38 -13.21 -18.07
N GLU A 197 2.10 -12.66 -17.08
CA GLU A 197 3.31 -13.25 -16.50
C GLU A 197 3.01 -14.35 -15.46
N PHE A 198 1.90 -14.23 -14.71
CA PHE A 198 1.48 -15.24 -13.73
C PHE A 198 0.74 -16.43 -14.34
N SER A 199 0.40 -16.38 -15.65
CA SER A 199 -0.28 -17.47 -16.36
C SER A 199 0.71 -18.35 -17.15
N ARG A 200 2.00 -18.07 -17.05
CA ARG A 200 3.10 -18.88 -17.64
C ARG A 200 3.79 -19.70 -16.57
#